data_87917fd60e35625bcdc86b1e6a3716f0
#
_entry.id   87917fd60e35625bcdc86b1e6a3716f0
#
_cell.length_a   1.000
_cell.length_b   1.000
_cell.length_c   1.000
_cell.angle_alpha   90.00
_cell.angle_beta   90.00
_cell.angle_gamma   90.00
#
_symmetry.space_group_name_H-M   'P 1'
#
loop_
_entity.id
_entity.type
_entity.pdbx_description
1 polymer ?
#
loop_
_entity_poly.entity_id
_entity_poly.type
_entity_poly.pdbx_seq_one_letter_code
_entity_poly.pdbx_strand_id
1 'polypeptide(L)'
;MEVKDYMALPYTKLVQELNDESGHYFYGRVLELDGCQSTGNTLEELYESLNEAMEGYIEVKLENSLPVPVPEKASDYSGKFNVRLPKSLHQRLAIEADKEGVSLNQLVLYKLAL
;
A
#
# COMPACT_ATOMS: atom_id res chain seq x y z
N MET A 1 19.17 6.99 -12.67
CA MET A 1 18.73 5.57 -12.53
C MET A 1 18.09 5.11 -13.84
N GLU A 2 18.35 3.88 -14.20
CA GLU A 2 17.78 3.24 -15.38
C GLU A 2 16.56 2.42 -14.96
N VAL A 3 15.80 1.92 -15.97
CA VAL A 3 14.60 1.09 -15.70
C VAL A 3 14.90 -0.07 -14.76
N LYS A 4 15.99 -0.79 -14.99
CA LYS A 4 16.39 -1.95 -14.16
C LYS A 4 16.60 -1.57 -12.69
N ASP A 5 17.10 -0.36 -12.43
CA ASP A 5 17.33 0.12 -11.07
C ASP A 5 16.00 0.34 -10.34
N TYR A 6 15.00 0.91 -11.03
CA TYR A 6 13.66 1.05 -10.46
C TYR A 6 13.00 -0.30 -10.26
N MET A 7 13.13 -1.22 -11.21
CA MET A 7 12.53 -2.55 -11.11
C MET A 7 13.07 -3.37 -9.93
N ALA A 8 14.29 -3.05 -9.46
CA ALA A 8 14.88 -3.71 -8.30
C ALA A 8 14.36 -3.15 -6.96
N LEU A 9 13.62 -2.05 -6.97
CA LEU A 9 13.06 -1.46 -5.76
C LEU A 9 11.87 -2.27 -5.24
N PRO A 10 11.59 -2.23 -3.93
CA PRO A 10 10.53 -3.02 -3.31
C PRO A 10 9.14 -2.39 -3.47
N TYR A 11 8.67 -2.27 -4.71
CA TYR A 11 7.32 -1.79 -4.98
C TYR A 11 6.28 -2.72 -4.39
N THR A 12 5.17 -2.13 -3.94
CA THR A 12 4.07 -2.86 -3.32
C THR A 12 3.08 -3.31 -4.37
N LYS A 13 2.91 -4.63 -4.52
CA LYS A 13 1.94 -5.22 -5.43
C LYS A 13 0.72 -5.65 -4.62
N LEU A 14 -0.45 -5.14 -5.01
CA LEU A 14 -1.72 -5.51 -4.40
C LEU A 14 -2.44 -6.46 -5.34
N VAL A 15 -2.76 -7.66 -4.87
CA VAL A 15 -3.35 -8.73 -5.69
C VAL A 15 -4.71 -9.11 -5.14
N GLN A 16 -5.68 -9.22 -6.03
CA GLN A 16 -7.03 -9.71 -5.71
C GLN A 16 -7.37 -10.92 -6.57
N GLU A 17 -7.97 -11.90 -5.95
CA GLU A 17 -8.56 -13.02 -6.64
C GLU A 17 -10.02 -12.69 -6.91
N LEU A 18 -10.42 -12.71 -8.17
CA LEU A 18 -11.76 -12.33 -8.61
C LEU A 18 -12.45 -13.48 -9.32
N ASN A 19 -13.76 -13.53 -9.15
CA ASN A 19 -14.61 -14.51 -9.81
C ASN A 19 -15.91 -13.81 -10.22
N ASP A 20 -16.05 -13.56 -11.51
CA ASP A 20 -17.21 -12.86 -12.07
C ASP A 20 -17.72 -13.58 -13.33
N GLU A 21 -18.55 -12.92 -14.13
CA GLU A 21 -19.13 -13.49 -15.35
C GLU A 21 -18.08 -13.94 -16.36
N SER A 22 -16.90 -13.31 -16.36
CA SER A 22 -15.80 -13.70 -17.25
C SER A 22 -15.03 -14.92 -16.75
N GLY A 23 -15.28 -15.37 -15.51
CA GLY A 23 -14.63 -16.49 -14.88
C GLY A 23 -13.75 -16.12 -13.70
N HIS A 24 -12.85 -17.01 -13.34
CA HIS A 24 -11.89 -16.82 -12.25
C HIS A 24 -10.59 -16.24 -12.80
N TYR A 25 -10.11 -15.18 -12.17
CA TYR A 25 -8.84 -14.56 -12.54
C TYR A 25 -8.23 -13.78 -11.39
N PHE A 26 -7.01 -13.31 -11.59
CA PHE A 26 -6.31 -12.48 -10.61
C PHE A 26 -6.10 -11.08 -11.20
N TYR A 27 -6.30 -10.09 -10.36
CA TYR A 27 -6.04 -8.67 -10.66
C TYR A 27 -4.94 -8.18 -9.76
N GLY A 28 -4.02 -7.39 -10.32
CA GLY A 28 -2.94 -6.79 -9.54
C GLY A 28 -2.67 -5.36 -9.94
N ARG A 29 -2.24 -4.57 -8.97
CA ARG A 29 -1.78 -3.21 -9.22
C ARG A 29 -0.57 -2.89 -8.37
N VAL A 30 0.21 -1.92 -8.82
CA VAL A 30 1.36 -1.41 -8.07
C VAL A 30 0.93 -0.15 -7.34
N LEU A 31 0.99 -0.17 -6.02
CA LEU A 31 0.48 0.91 -5.17
C LEU A 31 1.11 2.26 -5.49
N GLU A 32 2.44 2.30 -5.66
CA GLU A 32 3.19 3.53 -5.87
C GLU A 32 3.13 4.05 -7.30
N LEU A 33 2.73 3.22 -8.25
CA LEU A 33 2.66 3.57 -9.67
C LEU A 33 1.19 3.66 -10.10
N ASP A 34 0.64 4.86 -10.02
CA ASP A 34 -0.78 5.10 -10.30
C ASP A 34 -1.15 4.67 -11.72
N GLY A 35 -2.18 3.84 -11.82
CA GLY A 35 -2.64 3.30 -13.10
C GLY A 35 -1.87 2.08 -13.61
N CYS A 36 -0.83 1.65 -12.91
CA CYS A 36 -0.07 0.45 -13.29
C CYS A 36 -0.77 -0.80 -12.72
N GLN A 37 -1.46 -1.53 -13.60
CA GLN A 37 -2.28 -2.67 -13.22
C GLN A 37 -2.32 -3.71 -14.35
N SER A 38 -2.67 -4.94 -13.99
CA SER A 38 -2.81 -6.03 -14.94
C SER A 38 -3.69 -7.15 -14.39
N THR A 39 -3.98 -8.13 -15.23
CA THR A 39 -4.72 -9.33 -14.86
C THR A 39 -4.00 -10.57 -15.37
N GLY A 40 -4.37 -11.73 -14.82
CA GLY A 40 -3.87 -13.02 -15.29
C GLY A 40 -4.76 -14.15 -14.80
N ASN A 41 -4.75 -15.27 -15.49
CA ASN A 41 -5.54 -16.43 -15.10
C ASN A 41 -4.90 -17.19 -13.95
N THR A 42 -3.58 -17.03 -13.79
CA THR A 42 -2.82 -17.58 -12.67
C THR A 42 -1.99 -16.46 -12.03
N LEU A 43 -1.50 -16.69 -10.81
CA LEU A 43 -0.61 -15.74 -10.16
C LEU A 43 0.67 -15.52 -10.96
N GLU A 44 1.21 -16.58 -11.55
CA GLU A 44 2.42 -16.50 -12.37
C GLU A 44 2.21 -15.60 -13.59
N GLU A 45 1.11 -15.80 -14.31
CA GLU A 45 0.73 -14.96 -15.45
C GLU A 45 0.53 -13.50 -15.02
N LEU A 46 -0.13 -13.29 -13.88
CA LEU A 46 -0.34 -11.94 -13.35
C LEU A 46 1.00 -11.26 -13.08
N TYR A 47 1.92 -11.93 -12.39
CA TYR A 47 3.22 -11.34 -12.06
C TYR A 47 4.05 -11.00 -13.29
N GLU A 48 4.06 -11.87 -14.29
CA GLU A 48 4.73 -11.59 -15.56
C GLU A 48 4.14 -10.36 -16.26
N SER A 49 2.83 -10.33 -16.39
CA SER A 49 2.10 -9.23 -17.01
C SER A 49 2.26 -7.92 -16.25
N LEU A 50 2.21 -7.98 -14.92
CA LEU A 50 2.38 -6.80 -14.07
C LEU A 50 3.80 -6.25 -14.16
N ASN A 51 4.82 -7.12 -14.22
CA ASN A 51 6.21 -6.69 -14.41
C ASN A 51 6.42 -6.01 -15.75
N GLU A 52 5.81 -6.51 -16.81
CA GLU A 52 5.85 -5.87 -18.13
C GLU A 52 5.19 -4.49 -18.08
N ALA A 53 4.05 -4.38 -17.40
CA ALA A 53 3.35 -3.11 -17.22
C ALA A 53 4.21 -2.10 -16.44
N MET A 54 4.91 -2.57 -15.40
CA MET A 54 5.84 -1.73 -14.62
C MET A 54 6.99 -1.21 -15.46
N GLU A 55 7.62 -2.09 -16.24
CA GLU A 55 8.72 -1.71 -17.12
C GLU A 55 8.29 -0.63 -18.11
N GLY A 56 7.15 -0.84 -18.78
CA GLY A 56 6.60 0.13 -19.73
C GLY A 56 6.26 1.45 -19.07
N TYR A 57 5.66 1.40 -17.89
CA TYR A 57 5.31 2.60 -17.11
C TYR A 57 6.56 3.44 -16.78
N ILE A 58 7.60 2.78 -16.27
CA ILE A 58 8.84 3.44 -15.89
C ILE A 58 9.56 3.99 -17.12
N GLU A 59 9.63 3.22 -18.21
CA GLU A 59 10.23 3.65 -19.46
C GLU A 59 9.58 4.93 -20.00
N VAL A 60 8.26 4.99 -20.02
CA VAL A 60 7.52 6.17 -20.51
C VAL A 60 7.82 7.38 -19.63
N LYS A 61 7.85 7.20 -18.31
CA LYS A 61 8.20 8.28 -17.39
C LYS A 61 9.61 8.81 -17.64
N LEU A 62 10.58 7.92 -17.77
CA LEU A 62 11.97 8.31 -18.00
C LEU A 62 12.17 8.98 -19.37
N GLU A 63 11.54 8.47 -20.41
CA GLU A 63 11.60 9.05 -21.77
C GLU A 63 11.07 10.47 -21.81
N ASN A 64 10.06 10.77 -20.99
CA ASN A 64 9.41 12.08 -20.94
C ASN A 64 9.97 12.97 -19.82
N SER A 65 11.07 12.59 -19.20
CA SER A 65 11.69 13.31 -18.08
C SER A 65 10.72 13.58 -16.93
N LEU A 66 9.78 12.66 -16.72
CA LEU A 66 8.83 12.73 -15.61
C LEU A 66 9.39 11.99 -14.39
N PRO A 67 9.03 12.42 -13.18
CA PRO A 67 9.47 11.73 -11.98
C PRO A 67 8.84 10.34 -11.88
N VAL A 68 9.65 9.35 -11.48
CA VAL A 68 9.18 7.98 -11.22
C VAL A 68 8.97 7.84 -9.73
N PRO A 69 7.74 7.58 -9.26
CA PRO A 69 7.50 7.34 -7.84
C PRO A 69 8.33 6.15 -7.34
N VAL A 70 8.86 6.25 -6.14
CA VAL A 70 9.63 5.18 -5.51
C VAL A 70 8.91 4.71 -4.24
N PRO A 71 9.07 3.43 -3.86
CA PRO A 71 8.44 2.93 -2.64
C PRO A 71 9.05 3.58 -1.40
N GLU A 72 8.20 3.91 -0.44
CA GLU A 72 8.62 4.46 0.83
C GLU A 72 9.13 3.35 1.75
N LYS A 73 10.15 3.65 2.53
CA LYS A 73 10.70 2.72 3.52
C LYS A 73 10.07 3.02 4.87
N ALA A 74 10.00 2.02 5.75
CA ALA A 74 9.51 2.22 7.10
C ALA A 74 10.28 3.35 7.83
N SER A 75 11.57 3.50 7.54
CA SER A 75 12.40 4.57 8.11
C SER A 75 12.00 5.98 7.67
N ASP A 76 11.22 6.10 6.58
CA ASP A 76 10.72 7.39 6.10
C ASP A 76 9.51 7.88 6.91
N TYR A 77 8.96 7.03 7.75
CA TYR A 77 7.82 7.35 8.60
C TYR A 77 8.27 7.67 10.02
N SER A 78 7.70 8.72 10.60
CA SER A 78 8.06 9.18 11.94
C SER A 78 7.49 8.31 13.07
N GLY A 79 6.46 7.54 12.77
CA GLY A 79 5.67 6.83 13.78
C GLY A 79 4.66 7.75 14.47
N LYS A 80 4.47 8.98 13.98
CA LYS A 80 3.53 9.95 14.55
C LYS A 80 2.59 10.45 13.48
N PHE A 81 1.31 10.49 13.79
CA PHE A 81 0.29 11.15 12.98
C PHE A 81 -0.88 11.55 13.87
N ASN A 82 -1.68 12.50 13.41
CA ASN A 82 -2.81 13.00 14.17
C ASN A 82 -4.12 12.44 13.61
N VAL A 83 -5.00 12.04 14.51
CA VAL A 83 -6.34 11.57 14.14
C VAL A 83 -7.36 12.44 14.87
N ARG A 84 -8.38 12.89 14.14
CA ARG A 84 -9.52 13.58 14.73
C ARG A 84 -10.64 12.58 14.95
N LEU A 85 -11.15 12.53 16.17
CA LEU A 85 -12.22 11.65 16.58
C LEU A 85 -13.43 12.46 17.02
N PRO A 86 -14.65 11.88 16.93
CA PRO A 86 -15.80 12.45 17.61
C PRO A 86 -15.49 12.58 19.11
N LYS A 87 -15.97 13.64 19.72
CA LYS A 87 -15.70 13.90 21.17
C LYS A 87 -16.14 12.76 22.05
N SER A 88 -17.26 12.12 21.72
CA SER A 88 -17.77 10.97 22.48
C SER A 88 -16.85 9.77 22.43
N LEU A 89 -16.21 9.50 21.29
CA LEU A 89 -15.24 8.42 21.15
C LEU A 89 -13.96 8.73 21.92
N HIS A 90 -13.48 9.96 21.84
CA HIS A 90 -12.32 10.42 22.60
C HIS A 90 -12.57 10.22 24.11
N GLN A 91 -13.75 10.63 24.60
CA GLN A 91 -14.13 10.46 25.99
C GLN A 91 -14.13 9.00 26.42
N ARG A 92 -14.72 8.11 25.61
CA ARG A 92 -14.77 6.67 25.90
C ARG A 92 -13.38 6.07 25.99
N LEU A 93 -12.51 6.40 25.07
CA LEU A 93 -11.13 5.91 25.06
C LEU A 93 -10.35 6.41 26.29
N ALA A 94 -10.52 7.68 26.64
CA ALA A 94 -9.86 8.27 27.81
C ALA A 94 -10.32 7.57 29.11
N ILE A 95 -11.61 7.32 29.25
CA ILE A 95 -12.17 6.61 30.41
C ILE A 95 -11.64 5.19 30.48
N GLU A 96 -11.60 4.48 29.37
CA GLU A 96 -11.10 3.11 29.29
C GLU A 96 -9.62 3.05 29.67
N ALA A 97 -8.81 3.99 29.17
CA ALA A 97 -7.39 4.08 29.50
C ALA A 97 -7.19 4.30 31.01
N ASP A 98 -7.99 5.19 31.60
CA ASP A 98 -7.94 5.47 33.03
C ASP A 98 -8.28 4.21 33.87
N LYS A 99 -9.31 3.49 33.47
CA LYS A 99 -9.70 2.24 34.13
C LYS A 99 -8.62 1.17 34.07
N GLU A 100 -7.90 1.09 32.96
CA GLU A 100 -6.83 0.12 32.77
C GLU A 100 -5.48 0.59 33.35
N GLY A 101 -5.39 1.84 33.79
CA GLY A 101 -4.17 2.39 34.36
C GLY A 101 -3.07 2.61 33.32
N VAL A 102 -3.43 2.85 32.07
CA VAL A 102 -2.49 3.11 30.97
C VAL A 102 -2.77 4.51 30.35
N SER A 103 -1.81 5.01 29.58
CA SER A 103 -2.03 6.25 28.86
C SER A 103 -3.00 6.03 27.70
N LEU A 104 -3.64 7.12 27.25
CA LEU A 104 -4.51 7.06 26.07
C LEU A 104 -3.74 6.55 24.84
N ASN A 105 -2.52 7.03 24.65
CA ASN A 105 -1.67 6.58 23.54
C ASN A 105 -1.37 5.08 23.62
N GLN A 106 -1.07 4.55 24.80
CA GLN A 106 -0.83 3.13 24.99
C GLN A 106 -2.07 2.29 24.68
N LEU A 107 -3.24 2.74 25.11
CA LEU A 107 -4.50 2.04 24.83
C LEU A 107 -4.77 2.01 23.32
N VAL A 108 -4.62 3.16 22.65
CA VAL A 108 -4.85 3.25 21.21
C VAL A 108 -3.86 2.37 20.45
N LEU A 109 -2.59 2.39 20.81
CA LEU A 109 -1.57 1.53 20.21
C LEU A 109 -1.96 0.05 20.33
N TYR A 110 -2.39 -0.37 21.52
CA TYR A 110 -2.82 -1.74 21.76
C TYR A 110 -3.99 -2.13 20.84
N LYS A 111 -5.01 -1.26 20.76
CA LYS A 111 -6.19 -1.52 19.92
C LYS A 111 -5.86 -1.59 18.42
N LEU A 112 -4.96 -0.73 17.94
CA LEU A 112 -4.56 -0.71 16.54
C LEU A 112 -3.67 -1.90 16.17
N ALA A 113 -2.95 -2.47 17.11
CA ALA A 113 -2.04 -3.60 16.89
C ALA A 113 -2.74 -4.96 16.91
N LEU A 114 -4.03 -5.01 17.26
CA LEU A 114 -4.79 -6.27 17.30
C LEU A 114 -5.02 -6.87 15.92
#